data_886e4b2b15c6529d9b598462069be272
#
_entry.id   886e4b2b15c6529d9b598462069be272
#
_cell.length_a   1.000
_cell.length_b   1.000
_cell.length_c   1.000
_cell.angle_alpha   90.00
_cell.angle_beta   90.00
_cell.angle_gamma   90.00
#
_symmetry.space_group_name_H-M   'P 1'
#
loop_
_entity.id
_entity.type
_entity.pdbx_description
1 polymer ?
#
loop_
_entity_poly.entity_id
_entity_poly.type
_entity_poly.pdbx_seq_one_letter_code
_entity_poly.pdbx_strand_id
1 'polypeptide(L)'
;MQTSGSTAIKKLIQLTKAAVSEALAEAKAYTDSTASGGVDHIIEQGTTGKWTWRKWASGIAEMWATFDSDSLEMTSQTWGALYTASWMGLAANKEARQYPFAFAENPVVSATPTVGSGNIWLATNTENDIGTRLTHAPAYQCVRASDATVNSPQISYHVVGRYKA
;
A
#
# COMPACT_ATOMS: atom_id res chain seq x y z
N MET A 1 -59.68 2.89 40.28
CA MET A 1 -59.00 1.61 39.95
C MET A 1 -58.45 1.63 38.56
N GLN A 2 -57.21 2.15 38.31
CA GLN A 2 -56.60 2.19 36.99
C GLN A 2 -55.06 2.03 37.06
N THR A 3 -54.50 1.16 37.87
CA THR A 3 -53.07 1.07 38.09
C THR A 3 -52.42 -0.25 37.63
N SER A 4 -53.17 -1.32 37.35
CA SER A 4 -52.56 -2.62 37.05
C SER A 4 -52.11 -2.75 35.58
N GLY A 5 -52.90 -2.20 34.62
CA GLY A 5 -52.56 -2.27 33.21
C GLY A 5 -51.31 -1.45 32.82
N SER A 6 -51.15 -0.28 33.39
CA SER A 6 -49.96 0.57 33.12
C SER A 6 -48.66 -0.08 33.63
N THR A 7 -48.69 -0.76 34.75
CA THR A 7 -47.54 -1.46 35.33
C THR A 7 -47.15 -2.69 34.48
N ALA A 8 -48.15 -3.45 34.02
CA ALA A 8 -47.91 -4.60 33.14
C ALA A 8 -47.30 -4.20 31.79
N ILE A 9 -47.80 -3.12 31.19
CA ILE A 9 -47.24 -2.59 29.91
C ILE A 9 -45.81 -2.10 30.10
N LYS A 10 -45.51 -1.36 31.16
CA LYS A 10 -44.15 -0.91 31.46
C LYS A 10 -43.18 -2.09 31.64
N LYS A 11 -43.59 -3.14 32.35
CA LYS A 11 -42.82 -4.35 32.56
C LYS A 11 -42.56 -5.08 31.22
N LEU A 12 -43.58 -5.17 30.36
CA LEU A 12 -43.42 -5.75 29.02
C LEU A 12 -42.45 -4.97 28.16
N ILE A 13 -42.51 -3.64 28.13
CA ILE A 13 -41.58 -2.78 27.38
C ILE A 13 -40.16 -2.95 27.92
N GLN A 14 -39.95 -3.06 29.23
CA GLN A 14 -38.63 -3.30 29.81
C GLN A 14 -38.05 -4.66 29.41
N LEU A 15 -38.87 -5.72 29.46
CA LEU A 15 -38.46 -7.06 29.02
C LEU A 15 -38.09 -7.10 27.53
N THR A 16 -38.89 -6.45 26.69
CA THR A 16 -38.63 -6.37 25.24
C THR A 16 -37.35 -5.61 24.97
N LYS A 17 -37.09 -4.48 25.65
CA LYS A 17 -35.85 -3.72 25.52
C LYS A 17 -34.63 -4.54 25.96
N ALA A 18 -34.73 -5.27 27.07
CA ALA A 18 -33.64 -6.13 27.54
C ALA A 18 -33.34 -7.24 26.53
N ALA A 19 -34.36 -7.94 26.00
CA ALA A 19 -34.18 -9.00 25.01
C ALA A 19 -33.58 -8.47 23.69
N VAL A 20 -34.02 -7.30 23.23
CA VAL A 20 -33.43 -6.66 22.02
C VAL A 20 -31.98 -6.25 22.28
N SER A 21 -31.67 -5.71 23.46
CA SER A 21 -30.28 -5.33 23.81
C SER A 21 -29.35 -6.55 23.86
N GLU A 22 -29.84 -7.67 24.45
CA GLU A 22 -29.10 -8.93 24.50
C GLU A 22 -28.86 -9.53 23.11
N ALA A 23 -29.92 -9.62 22.31
CA ALA A 23 -29.77 -10.09 20.90
C ALA A 23 -28.83 -9.24 20.06
N LEU A 24 -28.83 -7.91 20.25
CA LEU A 24 -27.90 -7.01 19.59
C LEU A 24 -26.45 -7.22 20.06
N ALA A 25 -26.25 -7.45 21.36
CA ALA A 25 -24.94 -7.75 21.92
C ALA A 25 -24.39 -9.08 21.40
N GLU A 26 -25.23 -10.12 21.33
CA GLU A 26 -24.86 -11.42 20.76
C GLU A 26 -24.54 -11.31 19.26
N ALA A 27 -25.37 -10.62 18.48
CA ALA A 27 -25.12 -10.40 17.06
C ALA A 27 -23.82 -9.63 16.82
N LYS A 28 -23.54 -8.62 17.64
CA LYS A 28 -22.27 -7.88 17.59
C LYS A 28 -21.09 -8.75 17.97
N ALA A 29 -21.19 -9.54 19.04
CA ALA A 29 -20.14 -10.47 19.46
C ALA A 29 -19.88 -11.54 18.39
N TYR A 30 -20.91 -12.07 17.75
CA TYR A 30 -20.77 -13.00 16.63
C TYR A 30 -20.06 -12.34 15.44
N THR A 31 -20.45 -11.12 15.07
CA THR A 31 -19.80 -10.36 13.98
C THR A 31 -18.34 -10.08 14.32
N ASP A 32 -18.05 -9.61 15.53
CA ASP A 32 -16.69 -9.31 16.00
C ASP A 32 -15.83 -10.59 16.06
N SER A 33 -16.39 -11.73 16.51
CA SER A 33 -15.68 -13.02 16.54
C SER A 33 -15.42 -13.59 15.14
N THR A 34 -16.37 -13.42 14.24
CA THR A 34 -16.22 -13.87 12.84
C THR A 34 -15.21 -12.97 12.10
N ALA A 35 -15.22 -11.68 12.37
CA ALA A 35 -14.25 -10.73 11.85
C ALA A 35 -12.84 -10.95 12.45
N SER A 36 -12.73 -11.36 13.72
CA SER A 36 -11.45 -11.68 14.37
C SER A 36 -10.99 -13.13 14.19
N GLY A 37 -11.87 -14.01 13.74
CA GLY A 37 -11.67 -15.47 13.73
C GLY A 37 -11.20 -16.09 12.42
N GLY A 38 -10.52 -15.37 11.52
CA GLY A 38 -9.81 -16.06 10.46
C GLY A 38 -9.80 -15.48 9.05
N VAL A 39 -10.54 -14.44 8.77
CA VAL A 39 -10.43 -13.78 7.46
C VAL A 39 -9.83 -12.39 7.64
N ASP A 40 -8.60 -12.23 7.18
CA ASP A 40 -7.96 -10.93 7.13
C ASP A 40 -8.79 -9.99 6.25
N HIS A 41 -9.15 -8.82 6.75
CA HIS A 41 -10.02 -7.88 6.05
C HIS A 41 -9.40 -6.50 5.99
N ILE A 42 -9.75 -5.75 4.96
CA ILE A 42 -9.29 -4.38 4.78
C ILE A 42 -9.96 -3.50 5.82
N ILE A 43 -9.15 -2.82 6.64
CA ILE A 43 -9.59 -1.88 7.68
C ILE A 43 -9.46 -0.43 7.23
N GLU A 44 -8.58 -0.15 6.27
CA GLU A 44 -8.33 1.19 5.75
C GLU A 44 -7.81 1.09 4.32
N GLN A 45 -8.22 2.01 3.46
CA GLN A 45 -7.69 2.12 2.10
C GLN A 45 -7.78 3.56 1.61
N GLY A 46 -6.95 3.92 0.64
CA GLY A 46 -6.92 5.27 0.10
C GLY A 46 -5.95 5.47 -1.04
N THR A 47 -5.83 6.75 -1.43
CA THR A 47 -4.84 7.20 -2.41
C THR A 47 -4.12 8.42 -1.87
N THR A 48 -2.79 8.45 -2.00
CA THR A 48 -1.94 9.58 -1.58
C THR A 48 -0.89 9.81 -2.66
N GLY A 49 -0.96 10.95 -3.35
CA GLY A 49 -0.15 11.20 -4.53
C GLY A 49 -0.44 10.17 -5.62
N LYS A 50 0.60 9.49 -6.12
CA LYS A 50 0.46 8.38 -7.10
C LYS A 50 0.21 7.02 -6.45
N TRP A 51 0.29 6.92 -5.12
CA TRP A 51 0.13 5.68 -4.39
C TRP A 51 -1.34 5.38 -4.10
N THR A 52 -1.80 4.20 -4.51
CA THR A 52 -3.04 3.58 -4.01
C THR A 52 -2.63 2.52 -3.00
N TRP A 53 -3.34 2.43 -1.88
CA TRP A 53 -2.94 1.56 -0.77
C TRP A 53 -4.13 1.00 0.00
N ARG A 54 -3.88 -0.09 0.71
CA ARG A 54 -4.81 -0.71 1.65
C ARG A 54 -4.07 -1.33 2.83
N LYS A 55 -4.72 -1.35 3.98
CA LYS A 55 -4.26 -1.96 5.21
C LYS A 55 -5.23 -3.03 5.66
N TRP A 56 -4.68 -4.13 6.14
CA TRP A 56 -5.44 -5.25 6.69
C TRP A 56 -5.39 -5.25 8.21
N ALA A 57 -6.40 -5.91 8.82
CA ALA A 57 -6.50 -6.10 10.26
C ALA A 57 -5.29 -6.86 10.84
N SER A 58 -4.68 -7.76 10.07
CA SER A 58 -3.45 -8.49 10.41
C SER A 58 -2.21 -7.62 10.63
N GLY A 59 -2.27 -6.33 10.28
CA GLY A 59 -1.11 -5.45 10.32
C GLY A 59 -0.27 -5.45 9.04
N ILE A 60 -0.73 -6.15 8.00
CA ILE A 60 -0.15 -6.08 6.66
C ILE A 60 -0.71 -4.86 5.93
N ALA A 61 0.11 -4.25 5.09
CA ALA A 61 -0.33 -3.26 4.12
C ALA A 61 0.23 -3.58 2.74
N GLU A 62 -0.50 -3.17 1.74
CA GLU A 62 -0.14 -3.27 0.34
C GLU A 62 -0.35 -1.92 -0.34
N MET A 63 0.54 -1.58 -1.24
CA MET A 63 0.41 -0.36 -2.03
C MET A 63 1.02 -0.54 -3.42
N TRP A 64 0.53 0.26 -4.36
CA TRP A 64 1.02 0.28 -5.73
C TRP A 64 0.98 1.68 -6.29
N ALA A 65 1.93 1.95 -7.19
CA ALA A 65 2.03 3.21 -7.91
C ALA A 65 2.74 3.00 -9.25
N THR A 66 2.40 3.82 -10.22
CA THR A 66 3.15 3.91 -11.48
C THR A 66 3.71 5.31 -11.62
N PHE A 67 5.00 5.38 -11.90
CA PHE A 67 5.73 6.61 -12.16
C PHE A 67 6.19 6.62 -13.60
N ASP A 68 6.04 7.73 -14.24
CA ASP A 68 6.36 8.00 -15.63
C ASP A 68 7.41 9.11 -15.75
N SER A 69 8.12 9.12 -16.87
CA SER A 69 9.00 10.21 -17.31
C SER A 69 8.83 10.42 -18.80
N ASP A 70 9.20 11.60 -19.28
CA ASP A 70 9.10 11.93 -20.70
C ASP A 70 10.07 11.11 -21.54
N SER A 71 11.33 11.05 -21.14
CA SER A 71 12.36 10.25 -21.81
C SER A 71 13.51 9.93 -20.86
N LEU A 72 14.28 8.89 -21.19
CA LEU A 72 15.57 8.56 -20.58
C LEU A 72 16.66 8.50 -21.66
N GLU A 73 17.64 9.37 -21.52
CA GLU A 73 18.83 9.34 -22.34
C GLU A 73 19.81 8.28 -21.80
N MET A 74 19.99 7.20 -22.55
CA MET A 74 20.89 6.09 -22.21
C MET A 74 22.04 6.05 -23.22
N THR A 75 22.89 7.10 -23.19
CA THR A 75 23.97 7.31 -24.16
C THR A 75 25.35 7.10 -23.58
N SER A 76 25.45 6.91 -22.25
CA SER A 76 26.72 6.73 -21.56
C SER A 76 26.89 5.31 -21.04
N GLN A 77 28.03 4.69 -21.35
CA GLN A 77 28.45 3.41 -20.79
C GLN A 77 29.10 3.64 -19.42
N THR A 78 28.38 3.35 -18.35
CA THR A 78 28.91 3.52 -16.99
C THR A 78 29.14 2.19 -16.26
N TRP A 79 28.61 1.08 -16.80
CA TRP A 79 28.81 -0.27 -16.28
C TRP A 79 29.44 -1.16 -17.35
N GLY A 80 30.74 -0.92 -17.63
CA GLY A 80 31.43 -1.65 -18.70
C GLY A 80 30.83 -1.35 -20.06
N ALA A 81 30.30 -2.38 -20.75
CA ALA A 81 29.64 -2.24 -22.05
C ALA A 81 28.16 -1.85 -21.97
N LEU A 82 27.62 -1.62 -20.77
CA LEU A 82 26.20 -1.34 -20.60
C LEU A 82 25.93 0.16 -20.49
N TYR A 83 24.92 0.59 -21.21
CA TYR A 83 24.38 1.96 -21.13
C TYR A 83 23.41 2.07 -19.99
N THR A 84 23.49 3.17 -19.25
CA THR A 84 22.68 3.33 -18.04
C THR A 84 22.10 4.73 -17.92
N ALA A 85 20.95 4.82 -17.27
CA ALA A 85 20.36 6.07 -16.81
C ALA A 85 19.72 5.86 -15.44
N SER A 86 19.91 6.83 -14.55
CA SER A 86 19.24 6.80 -13.25
C SER A 86 17.77 7.14 -13.41
N TRP A 87 16.91 6.27 -12.90
CA TRP A 87 15.49 6.53 -12.80
C TRP A 87 15.09 6.68 -11.36
N MET A 88 14.39 7.77 -11.03
CA MET A 88 13.93 8.04 -9.67
C MET A 88 15.03 8.04 -8.61
N GLY A 89 16.30 7.95 -9.02
CA GLY A 89 17.45 7.92 -8.11
C GLY A 89 17.91 9.29 -7.63
N LEU A 90 17.48 10.35 -8.31
CA LEU A 90 17.86 11.70 -7.94
C LEU A 90 17.10 12.16 -6.71
N ALA A 91 17.75 12.99 -5.90
CA ALA A 91 17.14 13.58 -4.71
C ALA A 91 15.80 14.29 -5.00
N ALA A 92 15.68 14.91 -6.17
CA ALA A 92 14.45 15.56 -6.63
C ALA A 92 13.24 14.62 -6.75
N ASN A 93 13.47 13.32 -6.95
CA ASN A 93 12.41 12.32 -7.08
C ASN A 93 12.19 11.50 -5.80
N LYS A 94 12.95 11.77 -4.75
CA LYS A 94 12.84 11.03 -3.48
C LYS A 94 11.47 11.21 -2.85
N GLU A 95 10.96 12.42 -2.80
CA GLU A 95 9.64 12.72 -2.24
C GLU A 95 8.52 12.03 -3.01
N ALA A 96 8.62 11.93 -4.35
CA ALA A 96 7.64 11.22 -5.16
C ALA A 96 7.57 9.72 -4.82
N ARG A 97 8.67 9.10 -4.38
CA ARG A 97 8.75 7.69 -3.98
C ARG A 97 8.38 7.45 -2.52
N GLN A 98 8.08 8.49 -1.75
CA GLN A 98 7.69 8.36 -0.35
C GLN A 98 6.38 7.58 -0.25
N TYR A 99 6.35 6.61 0.66
CA TYR A 99 5.14 5.87 0.96
C TYR A 99 4.11 6.73 1.70
N PRO A 100 2.82 6.47 1.53
CA PRO A 100 1.76 7.13 2.30
C PRO A 100 1.91 7.01 3.81
N PHE A 101 2.59 5.96 4.27
CA PHE A 101 2.91 5.69 5.67
C PHE A 101 4.17 4.82 5.75
N ALA A 102 4.83 4.85 6.91
CA ALA A 102 5.99 4.01 7.16
C ALA A 102 5.59 2.56 7.44
N PHE A 103 6.43 1.61 6.99
CA PHE A 103 6.38 0.22 7.41
C PHE A 103 7.12 0.01 8.72
N ALA A 104 6.71 -0.97 9.52
CA ALA A 104 7.39 -1.36 10.76
C ALA A 104 8.65 -2.20 10.48
N GLU A 105 8.65 -2.93 9.36
CA GLU A 105 9.75 -3.75 8.87
C GLU A 105 9.99 -3.48 7.39
N ASN A 106 11.16 -3.86 6.86
CA ASN A 106 11.45 -3.68 5.44
C ASN A 106 10.41 -4.41 4.58
N PRO A 107 9.64 -3.67 3.75
CA PRO A 107 8.65 -4.28 2.89
C PRO A 107 9.30 -5.04 1.73
N VAL A 108 8.57 -5.97 1.16
CA VAL A 108 8.89 -6.56 -0.15
C VAL A 108 8.44 -5.61 -1.23
N VAL A 109 9.35 -5.27 -2.14
CA VAL A 109 9.08 -4.35 -3.24
C VAL A 109 9.35 -5.07 -4.57
N SER A 110 8.33 -5.11 -5.40
CA SER A 110 8.44 -5.50 -6.81
C SER A 110 8.36 -4.26 -7.68
N ALA A 111 9.19 -4.19 -8.70
CA ALA A 111 9.18 -3.10 -9.66
C ALA A 111 9.25 -3.66 -11.08
N THR A 112 8.39 -3.15 -11.94
CA THR A 112 8.29 -3.57 -13.34
C THR A 112 8.44 -2.36 -14.24
N PRO A 113 9.44 -2.33 -15.16
CA PRO A 113 9.57 -1.28 -16.14
C PRO A 113 8.64 -1.54 -17.31
N THR A 114 8.08 -0.47 -17.86
CA THR A 114 7.36 -0.44 -19.14
C THR A 114 7.90 0.72 -19.95
N VAL A 115 8.11 0.52 -21.24
CA VAL A 115 8.67 1.53 -22.14
C VAL A 115 7.85 1.61 -23.42
N GLY A 116 7.74 2.79 -24.00
CA GLY A 116 7.08 3.00 -25.29
C GLY A 116 7.88 2.42 -26.46
N SER A 117 9.20 2.38 -26.35
CA SER A 117 10.10 1.78 -27.33
C SER A 117 11.41 1.32 -26.70
N GLY A 118 11.98 0.24 -27.23
CA GLY A 118 13.24 -0.34 -26.76
C GLY A 118 13.03 -1.27 -25.55
N ASN A 119 14.14 -1.80 -25.05
CA ASN A 119 14.18 -2.70 -23.90
C ASN A 119 15.06 -2.09 -22.80
N ILE A 120 14.62 -2.18 -21.57
CA ILE A 120 15.41 -1.82 -20.39
C ILE A 120 15.32 -2.91 -19.34
N TRP A 121 16.36 -3.01 -18.52
CA TRP A 121 16.36 -3.76 -17.28
C TRP A 121 16.47 -2.79 -16.10
N LEU A 122 15.95 -3.17 -14.96
CA LEU A 122 16.15 -2.46 -13.70
C LEU A 122 17.26 -3.11 -12.90
N ALA A 123 18.19 -2.29 -12.46
CA ALA A 123 19.18 -2.68 -11.46
C ALA A 123 18.98 -1.82 -10.21
N THR A 124 19.14 -2.41 -9.03
CA THR A 124 19.02 -1.67 -7.77
C THR A 124 20.17 -0.68 -7.63
N ASN A 125 19.84 0.55 -7.32
CA ASN A 125 20.84 1.56 -6.96
C ASN A 125 20.97 1.60 -5.45
N THR A 126 22.12 1.17 -4.93
CA THR A 126 22.33 0.97 -3.50
C THR A 126 22.79 2.23 -2.76
N GLU A 127 23.15 3.30 -3.46
CA GLU A 127 23.91 4.40 -2.83
C GLU A 127 23.12 5.25 -1.83
N ASN A 128 21.78 5.29 -1.88
CA ASN A 128 21.04 6.23 -1.04
C ASN A 128 19.79 5.68 -0.35
N ASP A 129 19.45 4.40 -0.51
CA ASP A 129 18.14 3.91 -0.08
C ASP A 129 18.14 2.98 1.16
N ILE A 130 19.31 2.59 1.68
CA ILE A 130 19.39 1.63 2.80
C ILE A 130 18.69 2.17 4.06
N GLY A 131 18.83 3.47 4.34
CA GLY A 131 18.21 4.10 5.51
C GLY A 131 16.73 4.51 5.33
N THR A 132 16.16 4.38 4.14
CA THR A 132 14.82 4.89 3.83
C THR A 132 13.83 3.82 3.39
N ARG A 133 14.21 2.54 3.41
CA ARG A 133 13.37 1.42 2.93
C ARG A 133 12.02 1.30 3.62
N LEU A 134 11.91 1.75 4.86
CA LEU A 134 10.65 1.75 5.61
C LEU A 134 9.68 2.83 5.14
N THR A 135 10.18 3.85 4.45
CA THR A 135 9.42 5.06 4.12
C THR A 135 9.39 5.41 2.64
N HIS A 136 10.26 4.78 1.82
CA HIS A 136 10.39 5.09 0.40
C HIS A 136 10.59 3.82 -0.43
N ALA A 137 10.03 3.81 -1.62
CA ALA A 137 10.34 2.82 -2.63
C ALA A 137 11.81 2.99 -3.10
N PRO A 138 12.50 1.89 -3.45
CA PRO A 138 13.88 1.93 -3.91
C PRO A 138 14.01 2.71 -5.22
N ALA A 139 15.14 3.37 -5.40
CA ALA A 139 15.57 3.89 -6.68
C ALA A 139 16.13 2.77 -7.56
N TYR A 140 16.00 2.93 -8.86
CA TYR A 140 16.55 2.00 -9.83
C TYR A 140 17.45 2.69 -10.84
N GLN A 141 18.44 1.95 -11.30
CA GLN A 141 19.20 2.26 -12.50
C GLN A 141 18.56 1.51 -13.66
N CYS A 142 18.23 2.21 -14.73
CA CYS A 142 17.84 1.58 -15.99
C CYS A 142 19.10 1.19 -16.73
N VAL A 143 19.12 -0.01 -17.29
CA VAL A 143 20.29 -0.59 -17.98
C VAL A 143 19.87 -1.18 -19.32
N ARG A 144 20.73 -1.06 -20.34
CA ARG A 144 20.55 -1.70 -21.65
C ARG A 144 21.86 -1.96 -22.34
N ALA A 145 21.83 -2.80 -23.38
CA ALA A 145 23.03 -3.23 -24.12
C ALA A 145 23.46 -2.26 -25.25
N SER A 146 22.61 -1.32 -25.64
CA SER A 146 22.92 -0.35 -26.71
C SER A 146 22.45 1.04 -26.29
N ASP A 147 23.07 2.08 -26.87
CA ASP A 147 22.64 3.45 -26.72
C ASP A 147 21.23 3.67 -27.31
N ALA A 148 20.44 4.44 -26.64
CA ALA A 148 19.17 4.97 -27.14
C ALA A 148 18.57 6.00 -26.18
N THR A 149 17.67 6.80 -26.72
CA THR A 149 16.65 7.51 -25.96
C THR A 149 15.46 6.58 -25.78
N VAL A 150 15.08 6.31 -24.55
CA VAL A 150 13.91 5.50 -24.21
C VAL A 150 12.73 6.43 -23.98
N ASN A 151 11.69 6.30 -24.80
CA ASN A 151 10.53 7.18 -24.72
C ASN A 151 9.47 6.62 -23.75
N SER A 152 8.81 7.54 -23.05
CA SER A 152 7.71 7.26 -22.13
C SER A 152 7.97 6.08 -21.20
N PRO A 153 9.15 6.04 -20.54
CA PRO A 153 9.43 4.96 -19.62
C PRO A 153 8.56 5.09 -18.37
N GLN A 154 8.11 3.96 -17.85
CA GLN A 154 7.31 3.86 -16.64
C GLN A 154 7.90 2.79 -15.72
N ILE A 155 7.82 3.03 -14.40
CA ILE A 155 8.08 1.99 -13.40
C ILE A 155 6.82 1.84 -12.54
N SER A 156 6.28 0.63 -12.54
CA SER A 156 5.19 0.24 -11.65
C SER A 156 5.76 -0.46 -10.44
N TYR A 157 5.44 0.06 -9.26
CA TYR A 157 5.80 -0.52 -7.97
C TYR A 157 4.62 -1.28 -7.38
N HIS A 158 4.91 -2.41 -6.77
CA HIS A 158 4.03 -3.12 -5.86
C HIS A 158 4.79 -3.40 -4.56
N VAL A 159 4.24 -2.98 -3.45
CA VAL A 159 4.90 -3.00 -2.15
C VAL A 159 3.98 -3.68 -1.14
N VAL A 160 4.51 -4.66 -0.42
CA VAL A 160 3.77 -5.39 0.63
C VAL A 160 4.66 -5.50 1.87
N GLY A 161 4.12 -5.20 3.04
CA GLY A 161 4.86 -5.29 4.29
C GLY A 161 4.01 -5.09 5.53
N ARG A 162 4.64 -5.20 6.70
CA ARG A 162 4.00 -4.92 7.99
C ARG A 162 4.06 -3.42 8.29
N TYR A 163 2.91 -2.81 8.54
CA TYR A 163 2.82 -1.41 8.97
C TYR A 163 2.60 -1.27 10.49
N LYS A 164 2.33 -2.38 11.17
CA LYS A 164 2.26 -2.49 12.63
C LYS A 164 3.29 -3.50 13.11
N ALA A 165 3.97 -3.16 14.20
CA ALA A 165 4.82 -4.09 14.95
C ALA A 165 3.98 -5.14 15.69
#